data_3aca7bcce4f66da558aec3e4c9d5dce5
#
_entry.id   3aca7bcce4f66da558aec3e4c9d5dce5
#
_cell.length_a   1.000
_cell.length_b   1.000
_cell.length_c   1.000
_cell.angle_alpha   90.00
_cell.angle_beta   90.00
_cell.angle_gamma   90.00
#
_symmetry.space_group_name_H-M   'P 1'
#
loop_
_entity.id
_entity.type
_entity.pdbx_description
1 polymer ?
#
loop_
_entity_poly.entity_id
_entity_poly.type
_entity_poly.pdbx_seq_one_letter_code
_entity_poly.pdbx_strand_id
1 'polypeptide(L)'
;MSIKPSIPKGTRDYHPNLVSKRNYIIQKLKDNFMRFGYHEIQTPSFEKSNILKGNYGQEGDRLIFNILNSGEKVKKANINSLKDNNLSEFVNSISDKALRYDLTVPLARYVSQYQNEIKFPFKRFQIQNVWRADRPQKGRFQEFTQCDADVIGSDSILNEIEMINIYAKSLNDLGLKNLELKINHRGILNSISKKIELNSQFKKFMIILDKIDKIGQENVIKELVESLNLKDKYIEDLKFIFSSKSNSDILEFIEKQYIIDEDSKIALDQLKTIKDFFDLNSYDHINISFDLSLARGLDYYTGIIFEISSNNHKEIGSIGGGGRYKDLTKRFSAQNLSGIGISFGLERIFYILENDSLFPDSLDQQNEILVLNFGIDYIKKLDHVIKYYRESDNITIYPDESKISKQFSYADHNKFRSVLIFGKDEDDKNIFKIKNMESGIEKKFNITNFKEV
;
A
#
# COMPACT_ATOMS: atom_id res chain seq x y z
N MET A 1 19.26 -36.30 -2.74
CA MET A 1 18.92 -35.35 -3.82
C MET A 1 18.98 -33.93 -3.24
N SER A 2 19.76 -33.05 -3.86
CA SER A 2 19.78 -31.63 -3.45
C SER A 2 18.49 -30.95 -3.93
N ILE A 3 17.81 -30.26 -3.04
CA ILE A 3 16.63 -29.47 -3.38
C ILE A 3 17.11 -28.19 -4.06
N LYS A 4 16.63 -27.90 -5.27
CA LYS A 4 16.89 -26.61 -5.93
C LYS A 4 16.11 -25.51 -5.17
N PRO A 5 16.81 -24.52 -4.57
CA PRO A 5 16.12 -23.45 -3.84
C PRO A 5 15.27 -22.61 -4.81
N SER A 6 14.04 -22.30 -4.39
CA SER A 6 13.11 -21.45 -5.14
C SER A 6 12.10 -20.82 -4.17
N ILE A 7 11.55 -19.67 -4.55
CA ILE A 7 10.47 -19.01 -3.81
C ILE A 7 9.10 -19.41 -4.38
N PRO A 8 8.01 -19.32 -3.60
CA PRO A 8 6.66 -19.51 -4.10
C PRO A 8 6.33 -18.51 -5.21
N LYS A 9 5.53 -18.93 -6.19
CA LYS A 9 5.08 -18.04 -7.27
C LYS A 9 4.27 -16.86 -6.69
N GLY A 10 4.59 -15.66 -7.14
CA GLY A 10 3.88 -14.45 -6.68
C GLY A 10 4.41 -13.86 -5.38
N THR A 11 5.51 -14.39 -4.84
CA THR A 11 6.29 -13.78 -3.76
C THR A 11 7.61 -13.23 -4.28
N ARG A 12 8.35 -12.49 -3.45
CA ARG A 12 9.61 -11.85 -3.86
C ARG A 12 10.57 -11.76 -2.68
N ASP A 13 11.85 -12.06 -2.94
CA ASP A 13 12.97 -11.70 -2.05
C ASP A 13 13.39 -10.24 -2.33
N TYR A 14 13.78 -9.54 -1.28
CA TYR A 14 14.28 -8.17 -1.37
C TYR A 14 15.73 -8.11 -0.92
N HIS A 15 16.63 -7.75 -1.82
CA HIS A 15 18.02 -7.48 -1.49
C HIS A 15 18.16 -6.18 -0.68
N PRO A 16 19.28 -5.96 0.06
CA PRO A 16 19.43 -4.84 0.99
C PRO A 16 19.09 -3.46 0.42
N ASN A 17 19.53 -3.14 -0.80
CA ASN A 17 19.22 -1.88 -1.46
C ASN A 17 17.72 -1.70 -1.74
N LEU A 18 17.02 -2.78 -2.13
CA LEU A 18 15.57 -2.74 -2.34
C LEU A 18 14.84 -2.54 -1.01
N VAL A 19 15.33 -3.16 0.07
CA VAL A 19 14.78 -2.96 1.43
C VAL A 19 14.92 -1.50 1.86
N SER A 20 16.08 -0.86 1.64
CA SER A 20 16.28 0.56 1.95
C SER A 20 15.33 1.46 1.19
N LYS A 21 15.19 1.25 -0.12
CA LYS A 21 14.24 1.98 -0.96
C LYS A 21 12.79 1.80 -0.50
N ARG A 22 12.38 0.58 -0.13
CA ARG A 22 11.06 0.32 0.43
C ARG A 22 10.84 1.03 1.76
N ASN A 23 11.83 0.95 2.67
CA ASN A 23 11.78 1.61 3.97
C ASN A 23 11.71 3.13 3.83
N TYR A 24 12.35 3.72 2.83
CA TYR A 24 12.23 5.14 2.51
C TYR A 24 10.77 5.54 2.22
N ILE A 25 10.07 4.80 1.35
CA ILE A 25 8.65 5.06 1.06
C ILE A 25 7.81 4.90 2.33
N ILE A 26 8.00 3.78 3.05
CA ILE A 26 7.27 3.48 4.28
C ILE A 26 7.45 4.60 5.31
N GLN A 27 8.69 5.08 5.50
CA GLN A 27 8.97 6.14 6.47
C GLN A 27 8.32 7.46 6.08
N LYS A 28 8.35 7.84 4.79
CA LYS A 28 7.65 9.04 4.29
C LYS A 28 6.14 8.98 4.54
N LEU A 29 5.52 7.81 4.29
CA LEU A 29 4.10 7.60 4.56
C LEU A 29 3.79 7.66 6.06
N LYS A 30 4.58 6.99 6.91
CA LYS A 30 4.44 7.03 8.37
C LYS A 30 4.53 8.46 8.92
N ASP A 31 5.54 9.21 8.49
CA ASP A 31 5.73 10.59 8.93
C ASP A 31 4.52 11.46 8.60
N ASN A 32 3.96 11.29 7.40
CA ASN A 32 2.76 12.02 6.99
C ASN A 32 1.53 11.58 7.79
N PHE A 33 1.26 10.28 7.94
CA PHE A 33 0.15 9.82 8.77
C PHE A 33 0.23 10.38 10.20
N MET A 34 1.40 10.35 10.82
CA MET A 34 1.59 10.93 12.16
C MET A 34 1.36 12.45 12.19
N ARG A 35 1.79 13.21 11.17
CA ARG A 35 1.53 14.65 11.06
C ARG A 35 0.04 14.99 10.94
N PHE A 36 -0.77 14.11 10.36
CA PHE A 36 -2.22 14.23 10.30
C PHE A 36 -2.93 13.67 11.55
N GLY A 37 -2.17 13.26 12.59
CA GLY A 37 -2.70 12.80 13.87
C GLY A 37 -3.15 11.34 13.88
N TYR A 38 -2.65 10.51 12.96
CA TYR A 38 -2.93 9.06 12.93
C TYR A 38 -1.94 8.30 13.79
N HIS A 39 -2.40 7.25 14.45
CA HIS A 39 -1.60 6.38 15.30
C HIS A 39 -1.39 5.01 14.65
N GLU A 40 -0.17 4.47 14.76
CA GLU A 40 0.12 3.14 14.23
C GLU A 40 -0.55 2.05 15.06
N ILE A 41 -1.22 1.11 14.39
CA ILE A 41 -1.67 -0.14 14.97
C ILE A 41 -1.14 -1.32 14.16
N GLN A 42 -1.16 -2.50 14.78
CA GLN A 42 -0.85 -3.75 14.11
C GLN A 42 -1.89 -4.80 14.47
N THR A 43 -2.26 -5.63 13.49
CA THR A 43 -3.13 -6.78 13.68
C THR A 43 -2.39 -8.06 13.29
N PRO A 44 -2.83 -9.25 13.74
CA PRO A 44 -2.20 -10.50 13.37
C PRO A 44 -2.19 -10.74 11.85
N SER A 45 -1.17 -11.44 11.35
CA SER A 45 -1.06 -11.81 9.93
C SER A 45 -2.14 -12.78 9.47
N PHE A 46 -2.76 -13.49 10.38
CA PHE A 46 -3.88 -14.39 10.13
C PHE A 46 -5.03 -14.12 11.09
N GLU A 47 -6.23 -14.34 10.61
CA GLU A 47 -7.48 -14.19 11.33
C GLU A 47 -8.24 -15.52 11.35
N LYS A 48 -9.27 -15.63 12.17
CA LYS A 48 -10.23 -16.74 12.06
C LYS A 48 -10.92 -16.68 10.68
N SER A 49 -11.05 -17.81 10.01
CA SER A 49 -11.65 -17.87 8.66
C SER A 49 -13.03 -17.24 8.58
N ASN A 50 -13.85 -17.35 9.63
CA ASN A 50 -15.19 -16.76 9.69
C ASN A 50 -15.19 -15.23 9.88
N ILE A 51 -14.06 -14.62 10.28
CA ILE A 51 -13.90 -13.17 10.33
C ILE A 51 -13.72 -12.63 8.91
N LEU A 52 -12.91 -13.29 8.08
CA LEU A 52 -12.56 -12.84 6.74
C LEU A 52 -13.64 -13.16 5.71
N LYS A 53 -14.12 -14.40 5.69
CA LYS A 53 -15.09 -14.87 4.68
C LYS A 53 -16.43 -14.14 4.75
N GLY A 54 -16.99 -13.85 3.58
CA GLY A 54 -18.27 -13.16 3.42
C GLY A 54 -18.19 -11.63 3.49
N ASN A 55 -16.98 -11.04 3.50
CA ASN A 55 -16.77 -9.59 3.46
C ASN A 55 -16.31 -9.08 2.08
N TYR A 56 -15.79 -9.96 1.23
CA TYR A 56 -15.13 -9.58 -0.03
C TYR A 56 -15.95 -9.99 -1.28
N GLY A 57 -17.17 -10.48 -1.08
CA GLY A 57 -17.97 -11.08 -2.15
C GLY A 57 -17.45 -12.45 -2.59
N GLN A 58 -18.17 -13.10 -3.51
CA GLN A 58 -17.83 -14.48 -3.94
C GLN A 58 -16.44 -14.57 -4.60
N GLU A 59 -16.05 -13.56 -5.36
CA GLU A 59 -14.74 -13.54 -6.04
C GLU A 59 -13.60 -13.32 -5.04
N GLY A 60 -13.72 -12.33 -4.14
CA GLY A 60 -12.70 -12.04 -3.14
C GLY A 60 -12.53 -13.20 -2.15
N ASP A 61 -13.61 -13.85 -1.72
CA ASP A 61 -13.53 -14.98 -0.80
C ASP A 61 -12.76 -16.18 -1.39
N ARG A 62 -12.76 -16.37 -2.72
CA ARG A 62 -11.98 -17.40 -3.41
C ARG A 62 -10.48 -17.10 -3.42
N LEU A 63 -10.11 -15.85 -3.22
CA LEU A 63 -8.71 -15.40 -3.22
C LEU A 63 -8.06 -15.40 -1.83
N ILE A 64 -8.79 -15.82 -0.79
CA ILE A 64 -8.26 -15.93 0.57
C ILE A 64 -7.38 -17.17 0.69
N PHE A 65 -6.14 -16.99 1.16
CA PHE A 65 -5.26 -18.11 1.53
C PHE A 65 -5.72 -18.74 2.84
N ASN A 66 -6.22 -19.97 2.79
CA ASN A 66 -6.59 -20.75 3.96
C ASN A 66 -5.35 -21.43 4.58
N ILE A 67 -5.25 -21.41 5.91
CA ILE A 67 -4.17 -22.06 6.67
C ILE A 67 -4.65 -23.43 7.12
N LEU A 68 -3.99 -24.48 6.65
CA LEU A 68 -4.30 -25.85 7.05
C LEU A 68 -4.08 -26.01 8.55
N ASN A 69 -5.06 -26.60 9.25
CA ASN A 69 -4.93 -26.94 10.65
C ASN A 69 -3.78 -27.95 10.87
N SER A 70 -3.07 -27.84 11.98
CA SER A 70 -1.94 -28.69 12.34
C SER A 70 -2.35 -29.74 13.40
N GLY A 71 -1.61 -30.85 13.43
CA GLY A 71 -1.73 -31.89 14.45
C GLY A 71 -3.10 -32.57 14.45
N GLU A 72 -3.64 -32.84 15.65
CA GLU A 72 -4.90 -33.57 15.84
C GLU A 72 -6.13 -32.91 15.21
N LYS A 73 -6.09 -31.59 14.96
CA LYS A 73 -7.19 -30.87 14.31
C LYS A 73 -7.44 -31.34 12.86
N VAL A 74 -6.38 -31.77 12.15
CA VAL A 74 -6.52 -32.29 10.77
C VAL A 74 -7.33 -33.58 10.75
N LYS A 75 -7.27 -34.39 11.81
CA LYS A 75 -8.05 -35.64 11.93
C LYS A 75 -9.57 -35.40 11.99
N LYS A 76 -9.99 -34.15 12.26
CA LYS A 76 -11.42 -33.75 12.28
C LYS A 76 -11.94 -33.37 10.88
N ALA A 77 -11.17 -33.64 9.80
CA ALA A 77 -11.58 -33.37 8.44
C ALA A 77 -12.91 -34.05 8.08
N ASN A 78 -13.87 -33.27 7.57
CA ASN A 78 -15.14 -33.81 7.09
C ASN A 78 -14.97 -34.38 5.67
N ILE A 79 -14.50 -35.62 5.56
CA ILE A 79 -14.26 -36.27 4.27
C ILE A 79 -15.57 -36.48 3.49
N ASN A 80 -16.71 -36.61 4.15
CA ASN A 80 -18.00 -36.78 3.49
C ASN A 80 -18.40 -35.55 2.68
N SER A 81 -18.16 -34.33 3.23
CA SER A 81 -18.40 -33.08 2.48
C SER A 81 -17.61 -33.01 1.16
N LEU A 82 -16.40 -33.58 1.13
CA LEU A 82 -15.62 -33.64 -0.10
C LEU A 82 -16.25 -34.63 -1.12
N LYS A 83 -16.76 -35.77 -0.66
CA LYS A 83 -17.44 -36.74 -1.52
C LYS A 83 -18.75 -36.18 -2.09
N ASP A 84 -19.42 -35.34 -1.32
CA ASP A 84 -20.67 -34.68 -1.66
C ASP A 84 -20.45 -33.38 -2.49
N ASN A 85 -19.25 -33.12 -2.98
CA ASN A 85 -18.84 -31.89 -3.69
C ASN A 85 -19.05 -30.59 -2.91
N ASN A 86 -19.20 -30.64 -1.60
CA ASN A 86 -19.29 -29.46 -0.74
C ASN A 86 -17.88 -29.01 -0.30
N LEU A 87 -17.11 -28.43 -1.24
CA LEU A 87 -15.73 -27.98 -1.03
C LEU A 87 -15.64 -26.93 0.10
N SER A 88 -16.63 -26.07 0.24
CA SER A 88 -16.63 -25.02 1.27
C SER A 88 -16.64 -25.62 2.68
N GLU A 89 -17.49 -26.59 2.93
CA GLU A 89 -17.60 -27.28 4.22
C GLU A 89 -16.35 -28.11 4.48
N PHE A 90 -15.84 -28.84 3.48
CA PHE A 90 -14.57 -29.55 3.61
C PHE A 90 -13.43 -28.63 4.02
N VAL A 91 -13.21 -27.52 3.30
CA VAL A 91 -12.16 -26.54 3.61
C VAL A 91 -12.33 -25.96 5.03
N ASN A 92 -13.56 -25.64 5.42
CA ASN A 92 -13.82 -25.14 6.78
C ASN A 92 -13.51 -26.18 7.88
N SER A 93 -13.64 -27.48 7.58
CA SER A 93 -13.32 -28.55 8.54
C SER A 93 -11.81 -28.71 8.76
N ILE A 94 -10.96 -28.33 7.82
CA ILE A 94 -9.51 -28.46 7.89
C ILE A 94 -8.75 -27.14 8.04
N SER A 95 -9.45 -26.01 8.02
CA SER A 95 -8.87 -24.66 8.08
C SER A 95 -9.77 -23.72 8.87
N ASP A 96 -9.44 -23.47 10.12
CA ASP A 96 -10.12 -22.49 10.99
C ASP A 96 -9.49 -21.08 10.95
N LYS A 97 -8.38 -20.93 10.23
CA LYS A 97 -7.62 -19.69 10.06
C LYS A 97 -7.31 -19.43 8.61
N ALA A 98 -7.13 -18.16 8.27
CA ALA A 98 -6.71 -17.73 6.96
C ALA A 98 -5.78 -16.51 7.04
N LEU A 99 -4.91 -16.32 6.06
CA LEU A 99 -4.12 -15.10 5.94
C LEU A 99 -5.04 -13.92 5.63
N ARG A 100 -4.76 -12.76 6.23
CA ARG A 100 -5.56 -11.55 5.99
C ARG A 100 -5.46 -11.12 4.53
N TYR A 101 -6.61 -10.84 3.93
CA TYR A 101 -6.74 -10.42 2.54
C TYR A 101 -6.51 -8.92 2.35
N ASP A 102 -6.87 -8.13 3.37
CA ASP A 102 -6.68 -6.69 3.50
C ASP A 102 -6.41 -6.32 4.97
N LEU A 103 -6.29 -5.01 5.24
CA LEU A 103 -6.16 -4.48 6.60
C LEU A 103 -7.48 -3.92 7.15
N THR A 104 -8.52 -3.77 6.32
CA THR A 104 -9.80 -3.13 6.67
C THR A 104 -10.70 -4.07 7.48
N VAL A 105 -10.86 -5.33 7.07
CA VAL A 105 -11.66 -6.31 7.83
C VAL A 105 -11.02 -6.64 9.19
N PRO A 106 -9.69 -6.86 9.31
CA PRO A 106 -9.01 -6.93 10.61
C PRO A 106 -9.20 -5.68 11.47
N LEU A 107 -9.22 -4.47 10.88
CA LEU A 107 -9.53 -3.24 11.62
C LEU A 107 -10.95 -3.26 12.18
N ALA A 108 -11.95 -3.65 11.40
CA ALA A 108 -13.34 -3.72 11.85
C ALA A 108 -13.49 -4.67 13.04
N ARG A 109 -12.83 -5.84 13.00
CA ARG A 109 -12.77 -6.77 14.12
C ARG A 109 -12.06 -6.14 15.32
N TYR A 110 -10.91 -5.47 15.11
CA TYR A 110 -10.15 -4.80 16.16
C TYR A 110 -10.99 -3.73 16.86
N VAL A 111 -11.59 -2.82 16.12
CA VAL A 111 -12.43 -1.75 16.66
C VAL A 111 -13.64 -2.32 17.43
N SER A 112 -14.29 -3.35 16.88
CA SER A 112 -15.43 -3.99 17.55
C SER A 112 -15.04 -4.70 18.83
N GLN A 113 -13.86 -5.32 18.88
CA GLN A 113 -13.34 -6.02 20.05
C GLN A 113 -12.97 -5.05 21.18
N TYR A 114 -12.40 -3.90 20.84
CA TYR A 114 -11.87 -2.92 21.79
C TYR A 114 -12.70 -1.62 21.85
N GLN A 115 -13.95 -1.65 21.40
CA GLN A 115 -14.80 -0.44 21.28
C GLN A 115 -14.97 0.36 22.58
N ASN A 116 -14.91 -0.31 23.74
CA ASN A 116 -15.03 0.33 25.06
C ASN A 116 -13.73 1.00 25.53
N GLU A 117 -12.61 0.68 24.89
CA GLU A 117 -11.27 1.22 25.19
C GLU A 117 -10.89 2.34 24.21
N ILE A 118 -11.45 2.29 23.00
CA ILE A 118 -11.16 3.22 21.91
C ILE A 118 -12.00 4.49 22.09
N LYS A 119 -11.33 5.65 22.00
CA LYS A 119 -11.99 6.95 21.92
C LYS A 119 -12.25 7.32 20.46
N PHE A 120 -13.50 7.68 20.13
CA PHE A 120 -13.88 8.09 18.78
C PHE A 120 -13.91 9.63 18.64
N PRO A 121 -13.59 10.20 17.45
CA PRO A 121 -13.16 9.50 16.24
C PRO A 121 -11.78 8.89 16.38
N PHE A 122 -11.61 7.65 15.91
CA PHE A 122 -10.36 6.89 15.99
C PHE A 122 -9.61 6.98 14.67
N LYS A 123 -8.47 7.66 14.68
CA LYS A 123 -7.56 7.81 13.55
C LYS A 123 -6.41 6.80 13.68
N ARG A 124 -6.33 5.85 12.77
CA ARG A 124 -5.25 4.86 12.77
C ARG A 124 -4.56 4.77 11.43
N PHE A 125 -3.29 4.36 11.41
CA PHE A 125 -2.67 3.81 10.21
C PHE A 125 -2.06 2.44 10.49
N GLN A 126 -1.86 1.66 9.41
CA GLN A 126 -1.28 0.32 9.48
C GLN A 126 -0.50 0.04 8.20
N ILE A 127 0.76 -0.39 8.34
CA ILE A 127 1.61 -0.76 7.20
C ILE A 127 2.08 -2.18 7.43
N GLN A 128 1.42 -3.13 6.77
CA GLN A 128 1.69 -4.56 6.94
C GLN A 128 1.37 -5.34 5.66
N ASN A 129 1.96 -6.55 5.55
CA ASN A 129 1.70 -7.45 4.43
C ASN A 129 0.28 -8.01 4.47
N VAL A 130 -0.27 -8.21 3.27
CA VAL A 130 -1.53 -8.90 3.00
C VAL A 130 -1.32 -9.94 1.91
N TRP A 131 -2.26 -10.90 1.80
CA TRP A 131 -2.10 -12.05 0.92
C TRP A 131 -3.34 -12.29 0.09
N ARG A 132 -3.15 -12.36 -1.25
CA ARG A 132 -4.23 -12.62 -2.20
C ARG A 132 -3.81 -13.70 -3.19
N ALA A 133 -4.61 -14.72 -3.37
CA ALA A 133 -4.36 -15.81 -4.31
C ALA A 133 -4.61 -15.41 -5.78
N ASP A 134 -4.36 -14.14 -6.11
CA ASP A 134 -4.46 -13.60 -7.46
C ASP A 134 -3.40 -14.21 -8.39
N ARG A 135 -3.67 -14.15 -9.71
CA ARG A 135 -2.65 -14.48 -10.72
C ARG A 135 -1.58 -13.38 -10.70
N PRO A 136 -0.30 -13.74 -10.46
CA PRO A 136 0.79 -12.76 -10.46
C PRO A 136 0.94 -12.07 -11.82
N GLN A 137 1.08 -10.75 -11.77
CA GLN A 137 1.31 -9.87 -12.93
C GLN A 137 2.33 -8.78 -12.54
N LYS A 138 2.79 -7.97 -13.51
CA LYS A 138 3.65 -6.82 -13.23
C LYS A 138 2.97 -5.88 -12.23
N GLY A 139 3.63 -5.61 -11.10
CA GLY A 139 3.09 -4.79 -10.00
C GLY A 139 1.97 -5.45 -9.18
N ARG A 140 1.65 -6.75 -9.40
CA ARG A 140 0.65 -7.51 -8.63
C ARG A 140 1.26 -8.81 -8.13
N PHE A 141 1.41 -8.90 -6.83
CA PHE A 141 1.99 -10.03 -6.11
C PHE A 141 0.91 -10.73 -5.28
N GLN A 142 1.20 -11.97 -4.86
CA GLN A 142 0.35 -12.70 -3.91
C GLN A 142 0.60 -12.27 -2.47
N GLU A 143 1.81 -11.83 -2.17
CA GLU A 143 2.19 -11.17 -0.92
C GLU A 143 2.66 -9.75 -1.24
N PHE A 144 2.03 -8.75 -0.62
CA PHE A 144 2.37 -7.34 -0.83
C PHE A 144 2.00 -6.51 0.41
N THR A 145 2.58 -5.31 0.50
CA THR A 145 2.35 -4.41 1.63
C THR A 145 1.25 -3.42 1.30
N GLN A 146 0.23 -3.35 2.15
CA GLN A 146 -0.73 -2.24 2.19
C GLN A 146 -0.27 -1.18 3.20
N CYS A 147 -0.47 0.08 2.85
CA CYS A 147 -0.20 1.23 3.70
C CYS A 147 -1.52 1.99 3.85
N ASP A 148 -2.29 1.65 4.88
CA ASP A 148 -3.66 2.09 5.06
C ASP A 148 -3.77 3.12 6.19
N ALA A 149 -4.61 4.15 5.97
CA ALA A 149 -5.01 5.12 6.98
C ALA A 149 -6.54 5.22 7.03
N ASP A 150 -7.13 5.17 8.23
CA ASP A 150 -8.58 5.17 8.43
C ASP A 150 -8.99 6.06 9.59
N VAL A 151 -10.20 6.63 9.48
CA VAL A 151 -10.93 7.30 10.55
C VAL A 151 -12.21 6.53 10.83
N ILE A 152 -12.44 6.13 12.07
CA ILE A 152 -13.62 5.39 12.50
C ILE A 152 -14.43 6.23 13.49
N GLY A 153 -15.76 6.20 13.36
CA GLY A 153 -16.69 6.84 14.30
C GLY A 153 -16.97 8.31 14.00
N SER A 154 -16.85 8.73 12.72
CA SER A 154 -17.22 10.06 12.27
C SER A 154 -17.79 10.05 10.85
N ASP A 155 -18.92 10.73 10.64
CA ASP A 155 -19.57 10.93 9.33
C ASP A 155 -19.21 12.27 8.68
N SER A 156 -18.33 13.06 9.30
CA SER A 156 -17.96 14.38 8.81
C SER A 156 -17.26 14.30 7.45
N ILE A 157 -17.67 15.16 6.50
CA ILE A 157 -17.04 15.31 5.18
C ILE A 157 -15.59 15.83 5.28
N LEU A 158 -15.20 16.40 6.41
CA LEU A 158 -13.82 16.82 6.66
C LEU A 158 -12.84 15.64 6.64
N ASN A 159 -13.32 14.42 6.93
CA ASN A 159 -12.47 13.23 6.84
C ASN A 159 -12.14 12.88 5.39
N GLU A 160 -13.08 13.06 4.44
CA GLU A 160 -12.82 12.89 3.01
C GLU A 160 -11.79 13.89 2.50
N ILE A 161 -11.95 15.15 2.89
CA ILE A 161 -11.01 16.24 2.56
C ILE A 161 -9.62 15.91 3.14
N GLU A 162 -9.55 15.43 4.36
CA GLU A 162 -8.29 15.02 5.00
C GLU A 162 -7.62 13.85 4.24
N MET A 163 -8.38 12.84 3.80
CA MET A 163 -7.84 11.72 3.02
C MET A 163 -7.23 12.19 1.69
N ILE A 164 -7.87 13.14 1.01
CA ILE A 164 -7.34 13.75 -0.22
C ILE A 164 -6.04 14.52 0.08
N ASN A 165 -6.01 15.29 1.17
CA ASN A 165 -4.81 16.02 1.60
C ASN A 165 -3.65 15.07 1.96
N ILE A 166 -3.94 13.91 2.59
CA ILE A 166 -2.93 12.88 2.88
C ILE A 166 -2.35 12.31 1.57
N TYR A 167 -3.19 12.02 0.56
CA TYR A 167 -2.70 11.58 -0.75
C TYR A 167 -1.80 12.64 -1.38
N ALA A 168 -2.29 13.87 -1.48
CA ALA A 168 -1.56 14.97 -2.09
C ALA A 168 -0.20 15.19 -1.40
N LYS A 169 -0.20 15.32 -0.08
CA LYS A 169 1.03 15.55 0.69
C LYS A 169 2.02 14.39 0.58
N SER A 170 1.54 13.15 0.75
CA SER A 170 2.43 11.98 0.79
C SER A 170 3.09 11.71 -0.57
N LEU A 171 2.34 11.84 -1.66
CA LEU A 171 2.86 11.58 -2.99
C LEU A 171 3.77 12.72 -3.48
N ASN A 172 3.48 13.96 -3.07
CA ASN A 172 4.40 15.09 -3.31
C ASN A 172 5.75 14.91 -2.58
N ASP A 173 5.73 14.47 -1.32
CA ASP A 173 6.95 14.23 -0.54
C ASP A 173 7.81 13.07 -1.07
N LEU A 174 7.21 12.21 -1.89
CA LEU A 174 7.88 11.17 -2.65
C LEU A 174 8.34 11.65 -4.03
N GLY A 175 8.04 12.92 -4.42
CA GLY A 175 8.42 13.51 -5.70
C GLY A 175 7.53 13.12 -6.89
N LEU A 176 6.39 12.45 -6.64
CA LEU A 176 5.49 12.07 -7.73
C LEU A 176 4.71 13.30 -8.25
N LYS A 177 4.56 13.36 -9.57
CA LYS A 177 3.86 14.43 -10.29
C LYS A 177 2.90 13.86 -11.32
N ASN A 178 2.05 14.72 -11.87
CA ASN A 178 1.09 14.37 -12.92
C ASN A 178 0.18 13.21 -12.52
N LEU A 179 -0.39 13.35 -11.32
CA LEU A 179 -1.30 12.38 -10.71
C LEU A 179 -2.76 12.74 -11.00
N GLU A 180 -3.61 11.72 -11.09
CA GLU A 180 -5.05 11.85 -11.23
C GLU A 180 -5.73 11.20 -10.02
N LEU A 181 -6.47 11.99 -9.23
CA LEU A 181 -7.35 11.49 -8.17
C LEU A 181 -8.79 11.53 -8.66
N LYS A 182 -9.33 10.39 -8.98
CA LYS A 182 -10.73 10.22 -9.35
C LYS A 182 -11.58 10.03 -8.11
N ILE A 183 -12.70 10.73 -8.06
CA ILE A 183 -13.66 10.68 -6.97
C ILE A 183 -15.05 10.36 -7.53
N ASN A 184 -15.76 9.47 -6.86
CA ASN A 184 -17.17 9.23 -7.11
C ASN A 184 -17.92 9.03 -5.78
N HIS A 185 -19.23 8.87 -5.85
CA HIS A 185 -20.08 8.62 -4.70
C HIS A 185 -21.07 7.46 -4.96
N ARG A 186 -21.09 6.46 -4.08
CA ARG A 186 -22.00 5.30 -4.19
C ARG A 186 -23.48 5.70 -4.25
N GLY A 187 -23.87 6.76 -3.54
CA GLY A 187 -25.22 7.31 -3.59
C GLY A 187 -25.61 7.79 -4.98
N ILE A 188 -24.69 8.42 -5.71
CA ILE A 188 -24.90 8.84 -7.10
C ILE A 188 -25.02 7.63 -8.03
N LEU A 189 -24.12 6.65 -7.90
CA LEU A 189 -24.20 5.41 -8.69
C LEU A 189 -25.53 4.65 -8.45
N ASN A 190 -26.00 4.63 -7.20
CA ASN A 190 -27.30 4.04 -6.87
C ASN A 190 -28.46 4.81 -7.51
N SER A 191 -28.40 6.15 -7.49
CA SER A 191 -29.40 7.02 -8.14
C SER A 191 -29.40 6.82 -9.66
N ILE A 192 -28.22 6.76 -10.29
CA ILE A 192 -28.09 6.43 -11.71
C ILE A 192 -28.77 5.09 -12.00
N SER A 193 -28.43 4.05 -11.23
CA SER A 193 -28.98 2.71 -11.41
C SER A 193 -30.51 2.67 -11.25
N LYS A 194 -31.07 3.41 -10.29
CA LYS A 194 -32.53 3.55 -10.11
C LYS A 194 -33.17 4.21 -11.31
N LYS A 195 -32.61 5.32 -11.81
CA LYS A 195 -33.16 6.07 -12.94
C LYS A 195 -33.13 5.29 -14.24
N ILE A 196 -32.07 4.51 -14.50
CA ILE A 196 -31.96 3.65 -15.68
C ILE A 196 -32.65 2.29 -15.51
N GLU A 197 -33.45 2.13 -14.45
CA GLU A 197 -34.25 0.94 -14.14
C GLU A 197 -33.43 -0.35 -13.89
N LEU A 198 -32.18 -0.22 -13.45
CA LEU A 198 -31.27 -1.33 -13.10
C LEU A 198 -31.08 -1.54 -11.60
N ASN A 199 -31.92 -0.94 -10.75
CA ASN A 199 -31.77 -0.99 -9.29
C ASN A 199 -31.75 -2.42 -8.73
N SER A 200 -32.61 -3.32 -9.23
CA SER A 200 -32.63 -4.74 -8.82
C SER A 200 -31.35 -5.50 -9.19
N GLN A 201 -30.55 -4.95 -10.10
CA GLN A 201 -29.30 -5.53 -10.61
C GLN A 201 -28.08 -4.67 -10.30
N PHE A 202 -28.16 -3.79 -9.28
CA PHE A 202 -27.10 -2.82 -8.96
C PHE A 202 -25.70 -3.43 -8.86
N LYS A 203 -25.54 -4.60 -8.21
CA LYS A 203 -24.25 -5.29 -8.13
C LYS A 203 -23.69 -5.67 -9.50
N LYS A 204 -24.53 -6.19 -10.39
CA LYS A 204 -24.08 -6.54 -11.75
C LYS A 204 -23.73 -5.29 -12.56
N PHE A 205 -24.52 -4.23 -12.42
CA PHE A 205 -24.23 -2.92 -13.01
C PHE A 205 -22.85 -2.43 -12.60
N MET A 206 -22.53 -2.45 -11.31
CA MET A 206 -21.21 -2.06 -10.78
C MET A 206 -20.06 -2.91 -11.33
N ILE A 207 -20.24 -4.23 -11.42
CA ILE A 207 -19.23 -5.16 -11.98
C ILE A 207 -18.95 -4.87 -13.46
N ILE A 208 -19.99 -4.51 -14.23
CA ILE A 208 -19.82 -4.16 -15.65
C ILE A 208 -19.12 -2.80 -15.78
N LEU A 209 -19.50 -1.80 -14.98
CA LEU A 209 -18.83 -0.50 -14.95
C LEU A 209 -17.32 -0.61 -14.64
N ASP A 210 -16.94 -1.45 -13.70
CA ASP A 210 -15.53 -1.66 -13.31
C ASP A 210 -14.63 -2.16 -14.47
N LYS A 211 -15.22 -2.61 -15.55
CA LYS A 211 -14.51 -3.06 -16.75
C LYS A 211 -14.14 -1.92 -17.69
N ILE A 212 -14.63 -0.69 -17.48
CA ILE A 212 -14.53 0.40 -18.46
C ILE A 212 -13.10 0.69 -18.91
N ASP A 213 -12.13 0.69 -17.99
CA ASP A 213 -10.72 0.90 -18.30
C ASP A 213 -10.10 -0.26 -19.12
N LYS A 214 -10.73 -1.45 -19.09
CA LYS A 214 -10.22 -2.66 -19.76
C LYS A 214 -10.81 -2.87 -21.14
N ILE A 215 -12.13 -2.64 -21.28
CA ILE A 215 -12.85 -2.97 -22.51
C ILE A 215 -13.41 -1.74 -23.24
N GLY A 216 -13.29 -0.56 -22.63
CA GLY A 216 -13.76 0.70 -23.19
C GLY A 216 -15.27 0.93 -23.05
N GLN A 217 -15.66 2.19 -23.25
CA GLN A 217 -17.01 2.68 -23.06
C GLN A 217 -18.06 1.94 -23.91
N GLU A 218 -17.79 1.73 -25.20
CA GLU A 218 -18.74 1.11 -26.12
C GLU A 218 -19.06 -0.32 -25.74
N ASN A 219 -18.04 -1.11 -25.36
CA ASN A 219 -18.24 -2.49 -24.93
C ASN A 219 -18.95 -2.59 -23.59
N VAL A 220 -18.71 -1.64 -22.66
CA VAL A 220 -19.47 -1.56 -21.39
C VAL A 220 -20.93 -1.30 -21.67
N ILE A 221 -21.29 -0.33 -22.53
CA ILE A 221 -22.68 -0.05 -22.90
C ILE A 221 -23.32 -1.27 -23.55
N LYS A 222 -22.63 -1.92 -24.48
CA LYS A 222 -23.10 -3.15 -25.13
C LYS A 222 -23.36 -4.25 -24.11
N GLU A 223 -22.45 -4.48 -23.16
CA GLU A 223 -22.63 -5.48 -22.11
C GLU A 223 -23.81 -5.13 -21.18
N LEU A 224 -24.06 -3.86 -20.87
CA LEU A 224 -25.22 -3.40 -20.11
C LEU A 224 -26.54 -3.68 -20.85
N VAL A 225 -26.60 -3.44 -22.17
CA VAL A 225 -27.77 -3.75 -23.00
C VAL A 225 -28.00 -5.25 -23.04
N GLU A 226 -26.98 -6.04 -23.36
CA GLU A 226 -27.11 -7.50 -23.56
C GLU A 226 -27.37 -8.27 -22.26
N SER A 227 -26.69 -7.88 -21.17
CA SER A 227 -26.73 -8.66 -19.91
C SER A 227 -27.75 -8.16 -18.90
N LEU A 228 -28.10 -6.87 -18.93
CA LEU A 228 -29.00 -6.25 -17.95
C LEU A 228 -30.29 -5.69 -18.57
N ASN A 229 -30.48 -5.83 -19.91
CA ASN A 229 -31.61 -5.29 -20.67
C ASN A 229 -31.77 -3.75 -20.52
N LEU A 230 -30.62 -3.04 -20.56
CA LEU A 230 -30.65 -1.58 -20.55
C LEU A 230 -31.44 -1.04 -21.73
N LYS A 231 -32.36 -0.11 -21.47
CA LYS A 231 -33.20 0.51 -22.51
C LYS A 231 -32.43 1.56 -23.32
N ASP A 232 -32.60 1.59 -24.63
CA ASP A 232 -31.87 2.48 -25.55
C ASP A 232 -31.96 3.95 -25.18
N LYS A 233 -33.09 4.40 -24.60
CA LYS A 233 -33.30 5.79 -24.16
C LYS A 233 -32.27 6.28 -23.12
N TYR A 234 -31.54 5.37 -22.43
CA TYR A 234 -30.56 5.71 -21.44
C TYR A 234 -29.12 5.66 -21.95
N ILE A 235 -28.90 5.26 -23.20
CA ILE A 235 -27.54 5.13 -23.77
C ILE A 235 -26.83 6.45 -23.84
N GLU A 236 -27.51 7.53 -24.26
CA GLU A 236 -26.90 8.85 -24.35
C GLU A 236 -26.50 9.42 -22.96
N ASP A 237 -27.30 9.18 -21.94
CA ASP A 237 -26.96 9.55 -20.56
C ASP A 237 -25.68 8.82 -20.11
N LEU A 238 -25.56 7.52 -20.41
CA LEU A 238 -24.36 6.74 -20.08
C LEU A 238 -23.14 7.18 -20.86
N LYS A 239 -23.28 7.55 -22.15
CA LYS A 239 -22.19 8.13 -22.91
C LYS A 239 -21.69 9.43 -22.30
N PHE A 240 -22.61 10.27 -21.79
CA PHE A 240 -22.23 11.48 -21.07
C PHE A 240 -21.46 11.14 -19.78
N ILE A 241 -21.98 10.19 -18.97
CA ILE A 241 -21.36 9.73 -17.72
C ILE A 241 -19.94 9.23 -17.95
N PHE A 242 -19.68 8.54 -19.07
CA PHE A 242 -18.36 7.96 -19.38
C PHE A 242 -17.42 8.93 -20.12
N SER A 243 -17.92 10.09 -20.56
CA SER A 243 -17.07 11.09 -21.21
C SER A 243 -16.33 11.94 -20.18
N SER A 244 -15.06 12.30 -20.49
CA SER A 244 -14.32 13.27 -19.69
C SER A 244 -14.98 14.65 -19.75
N LYS A 245 -15.46 15.14 -18.61
CA LYS A 245 -16.10 16.45 -18.43
C LYS A 245 -15.44 17.20 -17.29
N SER A 246 -15.67 18.51 -17.22
CA SER A 246 -15.26 19.27 -16.04
C SER A 246 -16.07 18.83 -14.81
N ASN A 247 -15.49 18.99 -13.61
CA ASN A 247 -16.20 18.73 -12.37
C ASN A 247 -17.53 19.49 -12.27
N SER A 248 -17.57 20.72 -12.78
CA SER A 248 -18.79 21.55 -12.80
C SER A 248 -19.87 20.95 -13.70
N ASP A 249 -19.51 20.51 -14.93
CA ASP A 249 -20.47 19.89 -15.86
C ASP A 249 -21.06 18.60 -15.27
N ILE A 250 -20.22 17.80 -14.59
CA ILE A 250 -20.63 16.55 -13.94
C ILE A 250 -21.65 16.84 -12.82
N LEU A 251 -21.35 17.81 -11.94
CA LEU A 251 -22.24 18.17 -10.84
C LEU A 251 -23.57 18.74 -11.35
N GLU A 252 -23.53 19.60 -12.36
CA GLU A 252 -24.73 20.15 -13.00
C GLU A 252 -25.59 19.03 -13.66
N PHE A 253 -24.96 18.08 -14.32
CA PHE A 253 -25.64 16.93 -14.91
C PHE A 253 -26.28 16.04 -13.84
N ILE A 254 -25.59 15.73 -12.74
CA ILE A 254 -26.15 15.00 -11.61
C ILE A 254 -27.35 15.73 -11.04
N GLU A 255 -27.21 17.03 -10.77
CA GLU A 255 -28.27 17.86 -10.17
C GLU A 255 -29.55 17.88 -11.01
N LYS A 256 -29.41 18.02 -12.33
CA LYS A 256 -30.55 18.08 -13.24
C LYS A 256 -31.21 16.71 -13.49
N GLN A 257 -30.41 15.63 -13.47
CA GLN A 257 -30.87 14.37 -13.99
C GLN A 257 -31.02 13.26 -12.95
N TYR A 258 -30.23 13.28 -11.85
CA TYR A 258 -30.05 12.13 -10.97
C TYR A 258 -30.35 12.40 -9.49
N ILE A 259 -30.89 13.57 -9.13
CA ILE A 259 -31.40 13.82 -7.79
C ILE A 259 -32.84 13.34 -7.71
N ILE A 260 -33.02 12.13 -7.18
CA ILE A 260 -34.31 11.41 -7.14
C ILE A 260 -34.78 11.14 -5.70
N ASP A 261 -33.91 11.27 -4.74
CA ASP A 261 -34.18 11.04 -3.31
C ASP A 261 -33.18 11.83 -2.43
N GLU A 262 -33.41 11.81 -1.11
CA GLU A 262 -32.56 12.52 -0.15
C GLU A 262 -31.11 11.99 -0.13
N ASP A 263 -30.90 10.66 -0.33
CA ASP A 263 -29.56 10.07 -0.37
C ASP A 263 -28.74 10.62 -1.55
N SER A 264 -29.35 10.76 -2.72
CA SER A 264 -28.69 11.35 -3.89
C SER A 264 -28.39 12.84 -3.72
N LYS A 265 -29.26 13.57 -3.01
CA LYS A 265 -29.04 14.99 -2.67
C LYS A 265 -27.85 15.15 -1.70
N ILE A 266 -27.81 14.37 -0.63
CA ILE A 266 -26.67 14.35 0.30
C ILE A 266 -25.37 14.02 -0.45
N ALA A 267 -25.40 13.04 -1.34
CA ALA A 267 -24.24 12.64 -2.15
C ALA A 267 -23.74 13.79 -3.04
N LEU A 268 -24.66 14.53 -3.69
CA LEU A 268 -24.31 15.70 -4.50
C LEU A 268 -23.70 16.82 -3.63
N ASP A 269 -24.31 17.12 -2.50
CA ASP A 269 -23.84 18.17 -1.58
C ASP A 269 -22.43 17.86 -1.05
N GLN A 270 -22.13 16.59 -0.79
CA GLN A 270 -20.79 16.14 -0.41
C GLN A 270 -19.76 16.36 -1.53
N LEU A 271 -20.10 16.01 -2.78
CA LEU A 271 -19.23 16.25 -3.93
C LEU A 271 -19.01 17.76 -4.17
N LYS A 272 -20.07 18.58 -4.04
CA LYS A 272 -19.96 20.04 -4.14
C LYS A 272 -19.02 20.59 -3.06
N THR A 273 -19.16 20.14 -1.82
CA THR A 273 -18.28 20.55 -0.70
C THR A 273 -16.80 20.24 -0.98
N ILE A 274 -16.52 19.06 -1.52
CA ILE A 274 -15.15 18.68 -1.90
C ILE A 274 -14.65 19.59 -3.01
N LYS A 275 -15.44 19.81 -4.06
CA LYS A 275 -15.08 20.69 -5.18
C LYS A 275 -14.74 22.09 -4.67
N ASP A 276 -15.65 22.71 -3.88
CA ASP A 276 -15.47 24.07 -3.39
C ASP A 276 -14.22 24.19 -2.52
N PHE A 277 -13.91 23.19 -1.71
CA PHE A 277 -12.69 23.17 -0.91
C PHE A 277 -11.43 23.16 -1.78
N PHE A 278 -11.37 22.30 -2.81
CA PHE A 278 -10.18 22.13 -3.64
C PHE A 278 -10.07 23.14 -4.79
N ASP A 279 -11.15 23.82 -5.16
CA ASP A 279 -11.07 25.00 -6.02
C ASP A 279 -10.29 26.15 -5.33
N LEU A 280 -10.36 26.24 -4.01
CA LEU A 280 -9.62 27.21 -3.20
C LEU A 280 -8.21 26.72 -2.80
N ASN A 281 -7.99 25.41 -2.76
CA ASN A 281 -6.79 24.76 -2.24
C ASN A 281 -6.23 23.73 -3.24
N SER A 282 -5.96 24.16 -4.47
CA SER A 282 -5.46 23.28 -5.54
C SER A 282 -4.03 22.80 -5.29
N TYR A 283 -3.67 21.70 -5.91
CA TYR A 283 -2.33 21.10 -5.90
C TYR A 283 -1.76 21.00 -7.32
N ASP A 284 -0.54 21.47 -7.54
CA ASP A 284 0.10 21.48 -8.86
C ASP A 284 0.45 20.08 -9.39
N HIS A 285 0.63 19.10 -8.50
CA HIS A 285 1.11 17.76 -8.84
C HIS A 285 0.00 16.71 -8.98
N ILE A 286 -1.25 17.05 -8.58
CA ILE A 286 -2.39 16.15 -8.60
C ILE A 286 -3.63 16.87 -9.13
N ASN A 287 -4.28 16.28 -10.13
CA ASN A 287 -5.58 16.70 -10.62
C ASN A 287 -6.67 15.93 -9.86
N ILE A 288 -7.72 16.65 -9.40
CA ILE A 288 -8.86 16.07 -8.71
C ILE A 288 -10.06 16.12 -9.64
N SER A 289 -10.56 14.95 -10.06
CA SER A 289 -11.68 14.84 -10.97
C SER A 289 -12.82 13.97 -10.44
N PHE A 290 -14.04 14.33 -10.77
CA PHE A 290 -15.20 13.47 -10.56
C PHE A 290 -15.34 12.52 -11.75
N ASP A 291 -15.40 11.22 -11.47
CA ASP A 291 -15.52 10.20 -12.49
C ASP A 291 -16.70 9.27 -12.15
N LEU A 292 -17.83 9.52 -12.79
CA LEU A 292 -19.07 8.75 -12.56
C LEU A 292 -18.98 7.29 -13.04
N SER A 293 -17.93 6.95 -13.80
CA SER A 293 -17.64 5.57 -14.17
C SER A 293 -16.83 4.82 -13.10
N LEU A 294 -16.24 5.53 -12.14
CA LEU A 294 -15.49 4.91 -11.06
C LEU A 294 -16.44 4.09 -10.18
N ALA A 295 -16.45 2.80 -10.42
CA ALA A 295 -17.30 1.84 -9.74
C ALA A 295 -16.50 0.89 -8.83
N ARG A 296 -15.18 1.07 -8.77
CA ARG A 296 -14.25 0.22 -8.05
C ARG A 296 -14.46 0.23 -6.55
N GLY A 297 -13.92 -0.78 -5.95
CA GLY A 297 -13.88 -0.97 -4.52
C GLY A 297 -14.57 -2.24 -4.08
N LEU A 298 -14.25 -2.63 -2.86
CA LEU A 298 -14.86 -3.77 -2.20
C LEU A 298 -16.35 -3.48 -1.92
N ASP A 299 -17.17 -4.49 -1.86
CA ASP A 299 -18.63 -4.39 -1.68
C ASP A 299 -19.06 -3.59 -0.43
N TYR A 300 -18.11 -3.29 0.47
CA TYR A 300 -18.40 -2.58 1.71
C TYR A 300 -18.41 -1.04 1.62
N TYR A 301 -17.95 -0.41 0.51
CA TYR A 301 -18.04 1.05 0.38
C TYR A 301 -19.50 1.51 0.18
N THR A 302 -19.90 2.55 0.92
CA THR A 302 -21.28 3.05 0.97
C THR A 302 -21.41 4.53 0.60
N GLY A 303 -20.32 5.28 0.61
CA GLY A 303 -20.27 6.73 0.35
C GLY A 303 -19.28 7.09 -0.75
N ILE A 304 -18.44 8.07 -0.48
CA ILE A 304 -17.37 8.49 -1.39
C ILE A 304 -16.36 7.36 -1.62
N ILE A 305 -15.88 7.26 -2.85
CA ILE A 305 -14.83 6.35 -3.28
C ILE A 305 -13.73 7.13 -3.97
N PHE A 306 -12.49 6.70 -3.77
CA PHE A 306 -11.28 7.31 -4.29
C PHE A 306 -10.48 6.32 -5.13
N GLU A 307 -9.88 6.80 -6.20
CA GLU A 307 -8.85 6.10 -6.92
C GLU A 307 -7.78 7.09 -7.38
N ILE A 308 -6.51 6.81 -7.08
CA ILE A 308 -5.40 7.62 -7.52
C ILE A 308 -4.48 6.84 -8.46
N SER A 309 -4.07 7.47 -9.55
CA SER A 309 -3.21 6.90 -10.59
C SER A 309 -2.19 7.90 -11.10
N SER A 310 -1.15 7.42 -11.78
CA SER A 310 -0.18 8.26 -12.48
C SER A 310 -0.53 8.34 -13.95
N ASN A 311 -0.62 9.57 -14.49
CA ASN A 311 -0.83 9.79 -15.92
C ASN A 311 0.39 9.40 -16.76
N ASN A 312 1.60 9.37 -16.15
CA ASN A 312 2.84 8.99 -16.80
C ASN A 312 3.02 7.46 -16.86
N HIS A 313 2.37 6.70 -15.97
CA HIS A 313 2.51 5.25 -15.80
C HIS A 313 1.16 4.54 -15.77
N LYS A 314 0.34 4.75 -16.80
CA LYS A 314 -1.02 4.17 -16.90
C LYS A 314 -1.04 2.64 -16.89
N GLU A 315 0.04 2.01 -17.36
CA GLU A 315 0.19 0.56 -17.42
C GLU A 315 0.22 -0.12 -16.03
N ILE A 316 0.54 0.64 -14.96
CA ILE A 316 0.55 0.13 -13.59
C ILE A 316 -0.86 0.13 -12.98
N GLY A 317 -1.74 0.99 -13.52
CA GLY A 317 -3.07 1.25 -12.96
C GLY A 317 -3.01 2.08 -11.69
N SER A 318 -4.00 1.91 -10.82
CA SER A 318 -4.18 2.68 -9.59
C SER A 318 -3.05 2.46 -8.60
N ILE A 319 -2.42 3.53 -8.09
CA ILE A 319 -1.38 3.52 -7.05
C ILE A 319 -1.95 3.64 -5.64
N GLY A 320 -3.24 3.87 -5.52
CA GLY A 320 -3.97 3.93 -4.26
C GLY A 320 -5.46 4.00 -4.49
N GLY A 321 -6.22 3.79 -3.46
CA GLY A 321 -7.67 3.86 -3.47
C GLY A 321 -8.24 3.80 -2.06
N GLY A 322 -9.53 4.08 -1.95
CA GLY A 322 -10.19 4.10 -0.65
C GLY A 322 -11.65 4.49 -0.76
N GLY A 323 -12.25 4.77 0.38
CA GLY A 323 -13.64 5.26 0.42
C GLY A 323 -14.28 5.12 1.79
N ARG A 324 -15.50 5.60 1.86
CA ARG A 324 -16.35 5.56 3.05
C ARG A 324 -17.13 4.26 3.13
N TYR A 325 -17.17 3.68 4.32
CA TYR A 325 -17.93 2.48 4.66
C TYR A 325 -18.72 2.69 5.95
N LYS A 326 -19.96 2.18 6.01
CA LYS A 326 -20.85 2.34 7.16
C LYS A 326 -21.13 1.02 7.89
N ASP A 327 -21.17 -0.09 7.17
CA ASP A 327 -21.69 -1.35 7.70
C ASP A 327 -20.60 -2.36 8.12
N LEU A 328 -19.31 -1.97 8.01
CA LEU A 328 -18.21 -2.91 8.21
C LEU A 328 -18.15 -3.48 9.64
N THR A 329 -18.45 -2.65 10.66
CA THR A 329 -18.45 -3.09 12.06
C THR A 329 -19.74 -3.81 12.47
N LYS A 330 -20.84 -3.65 11.74
CA LYS A 330 -22.16 -4.22 12.03
C LYS A 330 -22.14 -5.74 12.22
N ARG A 331 -21.23 -6.41 11.51
CA ARG A 331 -21.07 -7.86 11.61
C ARG A 331 -20.42 -8.32 12.91
N PHE A 332 -19.66 -7.46 13.57
CA PHE A 332 -18.84 -7.78 14.75
C PHE A 332 -19.33 -7.11 16.01
N SER A 333 -20.14 -6.05 15.90
CA SER A 333 -20.58 -5.21 17.02
C SER A 333 -22.05 -4.81 16.86
N ALA A 334 -22.70 -4.56 18.00
CA ALA A 334 -24.05 -3.99 18.00
C ALA A 334 -24.07 -2.52 17.53
N GLN A 335 -22.96 -1.80 17.66
CA GLN A 335 -22.81 -0.44 17.14
C GLN A 335 -22.31 -0.48 15.70
N ASN A 336 -23.08 0.16 14.81
CA ASN A 336 -22.66 0.36 13.43
C ASN A 336 -21.85 1.66 13.33
N LEU A 337 -20.52 1.54 13.27
CA LEU A 337 -19.61 2.66 13.19
C LEU A 337 -19.28 2.96 11.73
N SER A 338 -19.49 4.21 11.34
CA SER A 338 -19.01 4.72 10.06
C SER A 338 -17.49 4.83 10.07
N GLY A 339 -16.88 4.54 8.93
CA GLY A 339 -15.46 4.74 8.70
C GLY A 339 -15.15 5.21 7.30
N ILE A 340 -13.98 5.81 7.13
CA ILE A 340 -13.40 6.14 5.85
C ILE A 340 -11.92 5.80 5.90
N GLY A 341 -11.40 5.26 4.81
CA GLY A 341 -9.98 4.91 4.73
C GLY A 341 -9.42 4.98 3.32
N ILE A 342 -8.12 5.13 3.27
CA ILE A 342 -7.32 5.11 2.05
C ILE A 342 -6.18 4.11 2.18
N SER A 343 -5.74 3.56 1.06
CA SER A 343 -4.61 2.66 0.95
C SER A 343 -3.64 3.12 -0.13
N PHE A 344 -2.34 3.04 0.14
CA PHE A 344 -1.28 3.26 -0.84
C PHE A 344 -0.72 1.90 -1.28
N GLY A 345 -0.58 1.72 -2.58
CA GLY A 345 0.03 0.53 -3.18
C GLY A 345 1.55 0.65 -3.22
N LEU A 346 2.24 0.20 -2.16
CA LEU A 346 3.69 0.36 -1.99
C LEU A 346 4.49 -0.12 -3.21
N GLU A 347 4.19 -1.30 -3.74
CA GLU A 347 4.92 -1.90 -4.87
C GLU A 347 4.76 -1.10 -6.17
N ARG A 348 3.61 -0.46 -6.38
CA ARG A 348 3.35 0.36 -7.56
C ARG A 348 4.01 1.73 -7.44
N ILE A 349 3.97 2.33 -6.26
CA ILE A 349 4.71 3.57 -5.95
C ILE A 349 6.21 3.31 -6.11
N PHE A 350 6.73 2.21 -5.55
CA PHE A 350 8.11 1.80 -5.70
C PHE A 350 8.53 1.70 -7.18
N TYR A 351 7.69 1.08 -8.02
CA TYR A 351 7.96 0.96 -9.44
C TYR A 351 8.10 2.32 -10.13
N ILE A 352 7.22 3.29 -9.82
CA ILE A 352 7.30 4.63 -10.40
C ILE A 352 8.57 5.33 -9.94
N LEU A 353 8.87 5.33 -8.63
CA LEU A 353 10.06 5.98 -8.09
C LEU A 353 11.36 5.41 -8.72
N GLU A 354 11.40 4.12 -8.98
CA GLU A 354 12.55 3.46 -9.59
C GLU A 354 12.71 3.81 -11.07
N ASN A 355 11.61 3.81 -11.84
CA ASN A 355 11.64 4.15 -13.26
C ASN A 355 11.97 5.64 -13.49
N ASP A 356 11.46 6.52 -12.65
CA ASP A 356 11.66 7.97 -12.78
C ASP A 356 12.91 8.46 -12.02
N SER A 357 13.72 7.55 -11.45
CA SER A 357 14.94 7.86 -10.69
C SER A 357 14.70 8.87 -9.55
N LEU A 358 13.58 8.71 -8.83
CA LEU A 358 13.17 9.62 -7.76
C LEU A 358 13.70 9.22 -6.37
N PHE A 359 14.38 8.08 -6.25
CA PHE A 359 15.01 7.71 -4.99
C PHE A 359 16.25 8.55 -4.72
N PRO A 360 16.47 9.02 -3.48
CA PRO A 360 17.71 9.69 -3.11
C PRO A 360 18.93 8.79 -3.28
N ASP A 361 20.02 9.32 -3.86
CA ASP A 361 21.29 8.59 -4.07
C ASP A 361 21.86 8.05 -2.75
N SER A 362 21.59 8.72 -1.63
CA SER A 362 22.04 8.31 -0.29
C SER A 362 21.52 6.95 0.15
N LEU A 363 20.44 6.43 -0.46
CA LEU A 363 19.91 5.10 -0.13
C LEU A 363 20.78 3.95 -0.64
N ASP A 364 21.61 4.19 -1.64
CA ASP A 364 22.51 3.19 -2.20
C ASP A 364 23.84 3.10 -1.42
N GLN A 365 24.08 4.04 -0.47
CA GLN A 365 25.29 4.12 0.35
C GLN A 365 25.09 3.47 1.72
N GLN A 366 24.87 2.15 1.77
CA GLN A 366 24.65 1.43 3.05
C GLN A 366 25.93 1.07 3.78
N ASN A 367 27.04 0.96 3.06
CA ASN A 367 28.31 0.54 3.60
C ASN A 367 29.25 1.73 3.71
N GLU A 368 29.42 2.25 4.92
CA GLU A 368 30.22 3.46 5.13
C GLU A 368 31.71 3.17 5.21
N ILE A 369 32.15 2.37 6.17
CA ILE A 369 33.57 2.11 6.44
C ILE A 369 33.82 0.61 6.60
N LEU A 370 34.79 0.07 5.84
CA LEU A 370 35.37 -1.25 6.09
C LEU A 370 36.68 -1.13 6.82
N VAL A 371 36.80 -1.73 7.99
CA VAL A 371 38.05 -1.87 8.71
C VAL A 371 38.82 -3.06 8.13
N LEU A 372 40.04 -2.80 7.61
CA LEU A 372 40.88 -3.89 7.11
C LEU A 372 41.48 -4.67 8.29
N ASN A 373 41.45 -6.01 8.17
CA ASN A 373 41.95 -6.90 9.21
C ASN A 373 43.42 -7.32 8.91
N PHE A 374 44.36 -6.78 9.69
CA PHE A 374 45.78 -7.11 9.68
C PHE A 374 46.17 -8.06 10.82
N GLY A 375 45.18 -8.62 11.54
CA GLY A 375 45.36 -9.48 12.70
C GLY A 375 44.65 -8.94 13.94
N ILE A 376 44.30 -9.89 14.82
CA ILE A 376 43.48 -9.59 16.00
C ILE A 376 44.08 -8.51 16.94
N ASP A 377 45.41 -8.44 17.03
CA ASP A 377 46.06 -7.48 17.93
C ASP A 377 45.90 -6.04 17.44
N TYR A 378 45.88 -5.81 16.12
CA TYR A 378 45.58 -4.49 15.55
C TYR A 378 44.11 -4.12 15.74
N ILE A 379 43.20 -5.07 15.57
CA ILE A 379 41.74 -4.84 15.81
C ILE A 379 41.51 -4.48 17.29
N LYS A 380 42.15 -5.15 18.24
CA LYS A 380 42.05 -4.79 19.67
C LYS A 380 42.49 -3.35 19.95
N LYS A 381 43.60 -2.89 19.33
CA LYS A 381 44.08 -1.52 19.47
C LYS A 381 43.12 -0.51 18.86
N LEU A 382 42.43 -0.87 17.77
CA LEU A 382 41.40 -0.04 17.09
C LEU A 382 40.04 -0.04 17.78
N ASP A 383 39.78 -0.87 18.78
CA ASP A 383 38.42 -1.06 19.33
C ASP A 383 37.77 0.26 19.75
N HIS A 384 38.53 1.19 20.36
CA HIS A 384 37.99 2.49 20.74
C HIS A 384 37.71 3.41 19.53
N VAL A 385 38.50 3.33 18.44
CA VAL A 385 38.23 4.05 17.17
C VAL A 385 36.99 3.48 16.51
N ILE A 386 36.86 2.16 16.46
CA ILE A 386 35.69 1.47 15.89
C ILE A 386 34.42 1.83 16.66
N LYS A 387 34.46 1.86 17.99
CA LYS A 387 33.36 2.28 18.84
C LYS A 387 32.96 3.73 18.57
N TYR A 388 33.93 4.63 18.47
CA TYR A 388 33.69 6.04 18.18
C TYR A 388 32.95 6.22 16.84
N TYR A 389 33.40 5.60 15.76
CA TYR A 389 32.76 5.73 14.47
C TYR A 389 31.38 5.00 14.39
N ARG A 390 31.16 3.99 15.23
CA ARG A 390 29.83 3.31 15.31
C ARG A 390 28.71 4.19 15.87
N GLU A 391 29.05 5.30 16.52
CA GLU A 391 28.02 6.27 16.98
C GLU A 391 27.35 7.02 15.81
N SER A 392 28.05 7.19 14.69
CA SER A 392 27.58 7.98 13.54
C SER A 392 27.59 7.24 12.20
N ASP A 393 28.41 6.21 12.05
CA ASP A 393 28.70 5.54 10.78
C ASP A 393 28.47 4.03 10.86
N ASN A 394 28.10 3.44 9.72
CA ASN A 394 28.03 1.99 9.57
C ASN A 394 29.45 1.44 9.36
N ILE A 395 30.00 0.79 10.36
CA ILE A 395 31.36 0.25 10.31
C ILE A 395 31.35 -1.29 10.33
N THR A 396 32.04 -1.89 9.38
CA THR A 396 32.20 -3.33 9.24
C THR A 396 33.67 -3.69 9.40
N ILE A 397 33.98 -4.74 10.16
CA ILE A 397 35.33 -5.30 10.24
C ILE A 397 35.41 -6.47 9.26
N TYR A 398 36.43 -6.49 8.39
CA TYR A 398 36.67 -7.66 7.56
C TYR A 398 37.00 -8.87 8.45
N PRO A 399 36.26 -10.00 8.37
CA PRO A 399 36.34 -11.03 9.41
C PRO A 399 37.64 -11.83 9.38
N ASP A 400 38.20 -12.09 8.21
CA ASP A 400 39.34 -12.99 8.04
C ASP A 400 40.65 -12.21 7.88
N GLU A 401 41.71 -12.71 8.49
CA GLU A 401 43.08 -12.27 8.15
C GLU A 401 43.42 -12.79 6.75
N SER A 402 43.50 -11.89 5.78
CA SER A 402 43.76 -12.21 4.39
C SER A 402 44.56 -11.13 3.67
N LYS A 403 45.04 -11.43 2.44
CA LYS A 403 45.74 -10.46 1.61
C LYS A 403 44.97 -9.15 1.49
N ILE A 404 45.62 -8.02 1.64
CA ILE A 404 45.02 -6.67 1.56
C ILE A 404 44.26 -6.48 0.26
N SER A 405 44.77 -6.98 -0.89
CA SER A 405 44.11 -6.88 -2.18
C SER A 405 42.71 -7.56 -2.17
N LYS A 406 42.57 -8.68 -1.47
CA LYS A 406 41.27 -9.38 -1.34
C LYS A 406 40.30 -8.53 -0.51
N GLN A 407 40.77 -7.88 0.54
CA GLN A 407 39.93 -7.04 1.38
C GLN A 407 39.50 -5.75 0.65
N PHE A 408 40.37 -5.15 -0.15
CA PHE A 408 40.02 -4.03 -1.02
C PHE A 408 39.01 -4.44 -2.11
N SER A 409 39.21 -5.61 -2.74
CA SER A 409 38.23 -6.14 -3.71
C SER A 409 36.86 -6.39 -3.07
N TYR A 410 36.82 -6.82 -1.81
CA TYR A 410 35.57 -6.95 -1.04
C TYR A 410 34.94 -5.58 -0.80
N ALA A 411 35.73 -4.56 -0.42
CA ALA A 411 35.25 -3.20 -0.21
C ALA A 411 34.62 -2.62 -1.49
N ASP A 412 35.29 -2.79 -2.62
CA ASP A 412 34.83 -2.31 -3.92
C ASP A 412 33.55 -3.04 -4.38
N HIS A 413 33.57 -4.38 -4.33
CA HIS A 413 32.41 -5.20 -4.71
C HIS A 413 31.14 -4.86 -3.88
N ASN A 414 31.32 -4.60 -2.58
CA ASN A 414 30.23 -4.27 -1.66
C ASN A 414 29.99 -2.77 -1.53
N LYS A 415 30.63 -1.94 -2.37
CA LYS A 415 30.42 -0.48 -2.47
C LYS A 415 30.62 0.24 -1.13
N PHE A 416 31.67 -0.11 -0.39
CA PHE A 416 32.07 0.66 0.79
C PHE A 416 32.55 2.04 0.37
N ARG A 417 32.07 3.09 1.04
CA ARG A 417 32.52 4.48 0.79
C ARG A 417 33.99 4.66 1.14
N SER A 418 34.44 4.04 2.22
CA SER A 418 35.80 4.19 2.73
C SER A 418 36.32 2.89 3.33
N VAL A 419 37.65 2.78 3.38
CA VAL A 419 38.32 1.72 4.13
C VAL A 419 39.19 2.37 5.25
N LEU A 420 39.17 1.77 6.44
CA LEU A 420 40.03 2.12 7.56
C LEU A 420 41.21 1.14 7.58
N ILE A 421 42.41 1.72 7.58
CA ILE A 421 43.67 1.00 7.49
C ILE A 421 44.44 1.23 8.78
N PHE A 422 44.80 0.13 9.48
CA PHE A 422 45.65 0.16 10.66
C PHE A 422 46.44 -1.14 10.75
N GLY A 423 47.65 -1.12 10.26
CA GLY A 423 48.62 -2.21 10.33
C GLY A 423 49.87 -1.76 11.06
N LYS A 424 50.97 -2.47 10.83
CA LYS A 424 52.25 -2.20 11.51
C LYS A 424 52.76 -0.78 11.30
N ASP A 425 52.70 -0.29 10.04
CA ASP A 425 53.23 1.03 9.70
C ASP A 425 52.41 2.17 10.33
N GLU A 426 51.11 1.98 10.53
CA GLU A 426 50.21 2.92 11.18
C GLU A 426 50.37 2.87 12.70
N ASP A 427 50.52 1.68 13.28
CA ASP A 427 50.75 1.44 14.71
C ASP A 427 52.05 2.09 15.16
N ASP A 428 53.16 1.88 14.42
CA ASP A 428 54.47 2.47 14.71
C ASP A 428 54.42 4.03 14.72
N LYS A 429 53.48 4.63 14.00
CA LYS A 429 53.29 6.09 13.91
C LYS A 429 52.16 6.63 14.80
N ASN A 430 51.45 5.75 15.48
CA ASN A 430 50.31 6.07 16.33
C ASN A 430 49.18 6.80 15.58
N ILE A 431 48.93 6.38 14.32
CA ILE A 431 47.89 6.91 13.42
C ILE A 431 47.04 5.77 12.84
N PHE A 432 45.84 6.09 12.35
CA PHE A 432 45.10 5.26 11.39
C PHE A 432 44.80 6.07 10.15
N LYS A 433 44.51 5.38 9.05
CA LYS A 433 44.15 6.01 7.78
C LYS A 433 42.73 5.66 7.40
N ILE A 434 42.01 6.62 6.83
CA ILE A 434 40.75 6.40 6.13
C ILE A 434 40.97 6.76 4.67
N LYS A 435 40.77 5.78 3.79
CA LYS A 435 40.84 5.96 2.35
C LYS A 435 39.43 5.97 1.76
N ASN A 436 39.06 7.03 1.06
CA ASN A 436 37.85 7.09 0.28
C ASN A 436 38.01 6.21 -0.98
N MET A 437 37.05 5.30 -1.23
CA MET A 437 37.15 4.31 -2.29
C MET A 437 36.90 4.91 -3.67
N GLU A 438 36.13 5.98 -3.80
CA GLU A 438 35.80 6.63 -5.05
C GLU A 438 36.92 7.59 -5.49
N SER A 439 37.33 8.53 -4.60
CA SER A 439 38.36 9.53 -4.91
C SER A 439 39.78 9.05 -4.75
N GLY A 440 40.00 7.92 -4.04
CA GLY A 440 41.31 7.41 -3.67
C GLY A 440 42.05 8.25 -2.64
N ILE A 441 41.45 9.33 -2.12
CA ILE A 441 42.09 10.23 -1.13
C ILE A 441 42.22 9.51 0.19
N GLU A 442 43.45 9.58 0.76
CA GLU A 442 43.73 9.05 2.08
C GLU A 442 43.90 10.19 3.09
N LYS A 443 43.19 10.11 4.21
CA LYS A 443 43.34 10.98 5.35
C LYS A 443 43.92 10.20 6.51
N LYS A 444 44.79 10.85 7.30
CA LYS A 444 45.49 10.28 8.46
C LYS A 444 44.92 10.89 9.72
N PHE A 445 44.72 10.08 10.74
CA PHE A 445 44.17 10.52 12.01
C PHE A 445 45.02 9.96 13.14
N ASN A 446 45.24 10.76 14.17
CA ASN A 446 45.89 10.28 15.39
C ASN A 446 44.94 9.29 16.11
N ILE A 447 45.46 8.11 16.51
CA ILE A 447 44.64 7.04 17.09
C ILE A 447 44.04 7.40 18.46
N THR A 448 44.66 8.34 19.20
CA THR A 448 44.24 8.68 20.57
C THR A 448 43.18 9.77 20.61
N ASN A 449 43.28 10.78 19.74
CA ASN A 449 42.41 11.96 19.77
C ASN A 449 41.58 12.19 18.50
N PHE A 450 41.69 11.29 17.51
CA PHE A 450 40.98 11.30 16.23
C PHE A 450 41.13 12.56 15.38
N LYS A 451 42.12 13.42 15.68
CA LYS A 451 42.42 14.62 14.88
C LYS A 451 43.14 14.24 13.60
N GLU A 452 42.78 14.89 12.50
CA GLU A 452 43.49 14.78 11.22
C GLU A 452 44.93 15.30 11.38
N VAL A 453 45.92 14.58 10.82
CA VAL A 453 47.34 14.82 10.97
C VAL A 453 47.97 15.15 9.62
#